data_0cc5b7ff84f710448e0d408cd1a1f58c
#
_entry.id   0cc5b7ff84f710448e0d408cd1a1f58c
#
_cell.length_a   1.000
_cell.length_b   1.000
_cell.length_c   1.000
_cell.angle_alpha   90.00
_cell.angle_beta   90.00
_cell.angle_gamma   90.00
#
_symmetry.space_group_name_H-M   'P 1'
#
loop_
_entity.id
_entity.type
_entity.pdbx_description
1 polymer ?
#
loop_
_entity_poly.entity_id
_entity_poly.type
_entity_poly.pdbx_seq_one_letter_code
_entity_poly.pdbx_strand_id
1 'polypeptide(L)'
;MPEGHVIHRLARALDAQFGGETVQVSSPQGRFADSAALVDGHTLVTAQAWGKHLFVDFDAPVAEHLLHIHLGLIGKLGLAPLAAPVGVVRLRISDGEVAADLRGPQICRLVTEADREQVVARLGPDPIREDADPERAWQRIHRSAKPIASLLMDQQVSAGVGNIYRAEVLFRQHIKPSCPGNTLRRASFDAIWQDLVVLMRDGVEVGRIDTVTPEHSPEATGRTAREDAHGGEVYVYRRADLPCLVCGHRVRSALLEGRNLYWCGTCQRRH
;
A
#
# COMPACT_ATOMS: atom_id res chain seq x y z
N MET A 1 -6.33 6.40 -1.66
CA MET A 1 -6.43 5.07 -1.01
C MET A 1 -5.01 4.61 -0.73
N PRO A 2 -4.66 4.33 0.54
CA PRO A 2 -3.34 3.84 0.88
C PRO A 2 -3.07 2.48 0.22
N GLU A 3 -1.91 2.33 -0.43
CA GLU A 3 -1.38 1.06 -0.92
C GLU A 3 -0.13 0.69 -0.13
N GLY A 4 0.51 -0.45 -0.39
CA GLY A 4 1.59 -0.99 0.44
C GLY A 4 2.71 0.00 0.74
N HIS A 5 3.15 0.78 -0.27
CA HIS A 5 4.21 1.77 -0.10
C HIS A 5 3.92 2.81 1.00
N VAL A 6 2.65 3.24 1.14
CA VAL A 6 2.27 4.18 2.22
C VAL A 6 2.49 3.54 3.58
N ILE A 7 2.10 2.26 3.74
CA ILE A 7 2.21 1.56 5.02
C ILE A 7 3.68 1.31 5.40
N HIS A 8 4.50 0.90 4.43
CA HIS A 8 5.94 0.73 4.63
C HIS A 8 6.63 2.05 4.96
N ARG A 9 6.26 3.15 4.28
CA ARG A 9 6.77 4.49 4.59
C ARG A 9 6.38 4.93 6.01
N LEU A 10 5.14 4.66 6.43
CA LEU A 10 4.67 4.95 7.79
C LEU A 10 5.40 4.11 8.83
N ALA A 11 5.62 2.82 8.57
CA ALA A 11 6.38 1.96 9.46
C ALA A 11 7.79 2.52 9.67
N ARG A 12 8.51 2.85 8.58
CA ARG A 12 9.85 3.47 8.67
C ARG A 12 9.84 4.81 9.41
N ALA A 13 8.82 5.65 9.19
CA ALA A 13 8.73 6.94 9.86
C ALA A 13 8.47 6.81 11.36
N LEU A 14 7.62 5.85 11.76
CA LEU A 14 7.38 5.57 13.19
C LEU A 14 8.63 4.99 13.86
N ASP A 15 9.29 4.06 13.19
CA ASP A 15 10.50 3.42 13.70
C ASP A 15 11.66 4.42 13.83
N ALA A 16 11.83 5.31 12.85
CA ALA A 16 12.84 6.36 12.87
C ALA A 16 12.58 7.44 13.93
N GLN A 17 11.31 7.74 14.25
CA GLN A 17 10.95 8.78 15.23
C GLN A 17 10.87 8.23 16.64
N PHE A 18 10.31 7.04 16.83
CA PHE A 18 9.93 6.51 18.14
C PHE A 18 10.63 5.18 18.50
N GLY A 19 11.32 4.54 17.56
CA GLY A 19 11.96 3.24 17.79
C GLY A 19 13.00 3.29 18.90
N GLY A 20 12.84 2.46 19.94
CA GLY A 20 13.66 2.43 21.13
C GLY A 20 13.33 3.50 22.17
N GLU A 21 12.37 4.38 21.92
CA GLU A 21 11.97 5.47 22.82
C GLU A 21 10.72 5.13 23.61
N THR A 22 10.65 5.64 24.84
CA THR A 22 9.43 5.61 25.66
C THR A 22 8.42 6.61 25.11
N VAL A 23 7.21 6.15 24.80
CA VAL A 23 6.19 6.98 24.17
C VAL A 23 4.93 7.11 25.03
N GLN A 24 4.24 8.22 24.88
CA GLN A 24 2.88 8.41 25.38
C GLN A 24 1.89 7.91 24.32
N VAL A 25 0.94 7.06 24.74
CA VAL A 25 -0.10 6.53 23.87
C VAL A 25 -1.46 6.90 24.41
N SER A 26 -2.28 7.54 23.59
CA SER A 26 -3.60 8.01 24.01
C SER A 26 -4.65 7.81 22.92
N SER A 27 -5.91 7.90 23.31
CA SER A 27 -7.05 7.88 22.39
C SER A 27 -7.92 9.12 22.59
N PRO A 28 -7.59 10.27 21.95
CA PRO A 28 -8.37 11.50 22.11
C PRO A 28 -9.87 11.34 21.80
N GLN A 29 -10.23 10.42 20.91
CA GLN A 29 -11.62 10.07 20.59
C GLN A 29 -12.27 9.13 21.62
N GLY A 30 -11.49 8.43 22.47
CA GLY A 30 -11.94 7.49 23.49
C GLY A 30 -12.13 6.04 23.04
N ARG A 31 -12.33 5.76 21.74
CA ARG A 31 -12.66 4.39 21.26
C ARG A 31 -11.50 3.38 21.34
N PHE A 32 -10.31 3.81 21.68
CA PHE A 32 -9.13 2.98 21.89
C PHE A 32 -8.51 3.22 23.28
N ALA A 33 -9.22 3.88 24.21
CA ALA A 33 -8.68 4.34 25.47
C ALA A 33 -8.15 3.20 26.35
N ASP A 34 -8.95 2.13 26.53
CA ASP A 34 -8.56 0.98 27.36
C ASP A 34 -7.31 0.28 26.79
N SER A 35 -7.24 0.11 25.47
CA SER A 35 -6.06 -0.46 24.82
C SER A 35 -4.85 0.48 24.89
N ALA A 36 -5.06 1.78 24.71
CA ALA A 36 -3.98 2.77 24.80
C ALA A 36 -3.33 2.74 26.19
N ALA A 37 -4.12 2.65 27.25
CA ALA A 37 -3.63 2.59 28.63
C ALA A 37 -2.72 1.37 28.92
N LEU A 38 -2.83 0.29 28.15
CA LEU A 38 -1.98 -0.91 28.32
C LEU A 38 -0.56 -0.71 27.78
N VAL A 39 -0.37 0.23 26.86
CA VAL A 39 0.91 0.48 26.17
C VAL A 39 1.41 1.92 26.36
N ASP A 40 0.67 2.74 27.11
CA ASP A 40 1.08 4.11 27.47
C ASP A 40 2.28 4.11 28.43
N GLY A 41 3.28 4.92 28.14
CA GLY A 41 4.52 4.99 28.92
C GLY A 41 5.48 3.82 28.68
N HIS A 42 5.22 2.97 27.69
CA HIS A 42 6.11 1.88 27.29
C HIS A 42 6.98 2.26 26.09
N THR A 43 8.07 1.50 25.88
CA THR A 43 8.98 1.69 24.75
C THR A 43 8.32 1.16 23.47
N LEU A 44 8.32 1.96 22.40
CA LEU A 44 8.04 1.47 21.07
C LEU A 44 9.28 0.74 20.55
N VAL A 45 9.21 -0.60 20.47
CA VAL A 45 10.35 -1.44 20.09
C VAL A 45 10.63 -1.33 18.59
N THR A 46 9.61 -1.50 17.76
CA THR A 46 9.73 -1.40 16.29
C THR A 46 8.37 -1.21 15.62
N ALA A 47 8.38 -0.68 14.41
CA ALA A 47 7.22 -0.61 13.54
C ALA A 47 7.49 -1.31 12.22
N GLN A 48 6.62 -2.25 11.82
CA GLN A 48 6.80 -3.07 10.63
C GLN A 48 5.54 -3.13 9.78
N ALA A 49 5.72 -3.32 8.47
CA ALA A 49 4.63 -3.42 7.50
C ALA A 49 4.63 -4.76 6.77
N TRP A 50 3.44 -5.30 6.52
CA TRP A 50 3.16 -6.41 5.62
C TRP A 50 1.97 -6.04 4.74
N GLY A 51 2.24 -5.77 3.48
CA GLY A 51 1.21 -5.30 2.55
C GLY A 51 0.58 -3.99 3.01
N LYS A 52 -0.69 -4.07 3.41
CA LYS A 52 -1.46 -2.91 3.90
C LYS A 52 -1.68 -2.94 5.41
N HIS A 53 -1.00 -3.81 6.12
CA HIS A 53 -1.04 -3.95 7.57
C HIS A 53 0.22 -3.36 8.20
N LEU A 54 0.02 -2.50 9.20
CA LEU A 54 1.08 -1.93 10.04
C LEU A 54 0.98 -2.57 11.41
N PHE A 55 2.11 -3.01 11.94
CA PHE A 55 2.25 -3.50 13.30
C PHE A 55 3.29 -2.67 14.02
N VAL A 56 2.95 -2.18 15.21
CA VAL A 56 3.85 -1.44 16.10
C VAL A 56 3.98 -2.24 17.38
N ASP A 57 5.19 -2.56 17.76
CA ASP A 57 5.53 -3.39 18.89
C ASP A 57 5.92 -2.52 20.10
N PHE A 58 5.39 -2.85 21.28
CA PHE A 58 5.70 -2.19 22.55
C PHE A 58 6.25 -3.20 23.55
N ASP A 59 7.18 -2.78 24.41
CA ASP A 59 7.73 -3.60 25.50
C ASP A 59 6.77 -3.77 26.70
N ALA A 60 5.48 -3.54 26.47
CA ALA A 60 4.46 -3.64 27.50
C ALA A 60 4.32 -5.08 28.03
N PRO A 61 4.16 -5.30 29.36
CA PRO A 61 4.10 -6.63 29.96
C PRO A 61 2.71 -7.27 29.86
N VAL A 62 2.12 -7.20 28.66
CA VAL A 62 0.80 -7.76 28.32
C VAL A 62 0.90 -8.63 27.08
N ALA A 63 0.02 -9.61 26.93
CA ALA A 63 0.05 -10.52 25.79
C ALA A 63 -0.26 -9.79 24.46
N GLU A 64 -1.19 -8.84 24.51
CA GLU A 64 -1.56 -7.99 23.36
C GLU A 64 -0.72 -6.72 23.36
N HIS A 65 0.58 -6.82 23.07
CA HIS A 65 1.52 -5.69 23.02
C HIS A 65 1.75 -5.14 21.61
N LEU A 66 1.18 -5.77 20.59
CA LEU A 66 1.31 -5.36 19.20
C LEU A 66 0.10 -4.54 18.75
N LEU A 67 0.32 -3.29 18.39
CA LEU A 67 -0.72 -2.46 17.77
C LEU A 67 -0.84 -2.80 16.29
N HIS A 68 -2.00 -3.33 15.89
CA HIS A 68 -2.34 -3.64 14.51
C HIS A 68 -3.19 -2.52 13.90
N ILE A 69 -2.70 -1.90 12.85
CA ILE A 69 -3.40 -0.86 12.09
C ILE A 69 -3.62 -1.31 10.64
N HIS A 70 -4.85 -1.12 10.14
CA HIS A 70 -5.17 -1.14 8.72
C HIS A 70 -5.94 0.13 8.37
N LEU A 71 -5.38 0.95 7.48
CA LEU A 71 -5.97 2.26 7.16
C LEU A 71 -7.30 2.16 6.41
N GLY A 72 -7.51 1.09 5.64
CA GLY A 72 -8.68 0.96 4.78
C GLY A 72 -8.64 1.96 3.62
N LEU A 73 -9.81 2.52 3.27
CA LEU A 73 -9.93 3.44 2.14
C LEU A 73 -9.65 4.90 2.51
N ILE A 74 -10.02 5.30 3.71
CA ILE A 74 -10.04 6.71 4.14
C ILE A 74 -9.13 7.01 5.33
N GLY A 75 -8.62 5.97 6.00
CA GLY A 75 -7.75 6.12 7.16
C GLY A 75 -6.48 6.88 6.83
N LYS A 76 -6.01 7.67 7.78
CA LYS A 76 -4.77 8.46 7.69
C LYS A 76 -3.99 8.32 8.98
N LEU A 77 -2.70 8.12 8.88
CA LEU A 77 -1.73 8.25 9.96
C LEU A 77 -0.70 9.30 9.51
N GLY A 78 -0.42 10.27 10.34
CA GLY A 78 0.51 11.34 10.01
C GLY A 78 1.29 11.78 11.22
N LEU A 79 2.59 12.02 11.04
CA LEU A 79 3.50 12.58 12.04
C LEU A 79 3.60 14.08 11.84
N ALA A 80 3.57 14.83 12.94
CA ALA A 80 3.72 16.29 12.97
C ALA A 80 4.30 16.74 14.32
N PRO A 81 4.87 17.95 14.43
CA PRO A 81 5.21 18.54 15.73
C PRO A 81 4.03 18.47 16.71
N LEU A 82 4.32 18.17 17.96
CA LEU A 82 3.31 17.98 18.99
C LEU A 82 2.44 19.23 19.13
N ALA A 83 1.15 19.08 18.94
CA ALA A 83 0.14 20.11 19.11
C ALA A 83 -1.15 19.48 19.65
N ALA A 84 -2.12 20.30 20.05
CA ALA A 84 -3.43 19.79 20.45
C ALA A 84 -4.05 18.95 19.30
N PRO A 85 -4.66 17.78 19.62
CA PRO A 85 -5.26 16.94 18.58
C PRO A 85 -6.41 17.67 17.88
N VAL A 86 -6.39 17.65 16.52
CA VAL A 86 -7.41 18.27 15.70
C VAL A 86 -8.31 17.20 15.09
N GLY A 87 -9.62 17.34 15.23
CA GLY A 87 -10.62 16.43 14.68
C GLY A 87 -10.69 15.10 15.44
N VAL A 88 -11.15 14.05 14.75
CA VAL A 88 -11.42 12.73 15.36
C VAL A 88 -10.16 11.86 15.31
N VAL A 89 -9.32 11.93 16.33
CA VAL A 89 -8.10 11.13 16.46
C VAL A 89 -8.39 9.84 17.23
N ARG A 90 -8.27 8.70 16.56
CA ARG A 90 -8.49 7.37 17.13
C ARG A 90 -7.39 6.97 18.11
N LEU A 91 -6.16 7.23 17.73
CA LEU A 91 -4.94 6.92 18.45
C LEU A 91 -3.93 8.03 18.20
N ARG A 92 -3.21 8.39 19.26
CA ARG A 92 -2.04 9.25 19.21
C ARG A 92 -0.87 8.54 19.90
N ILE A 93 0.29 8.56 19.24
CA ILE A 93 1.59 8.17 19.82
C ILE A 93 2.46 9.42 19.81
N SER A 94 3.15 9.74 20.92
CA SER A 94 4.05 10.90 20.98
C SER A 94 5.23 10.68 21.95
N ASP A 95 6.34 11.37 21.67
CA ASP A 95 7.55 11.42 22.51
C ASP A 95 7.69 12.74 23.29
N GLY A 96 6.69 13.63 23.19
CA GLY A 96 6.71 14.95 23.79
C GLY A 96 7.12 16.07 22.84
N GLU A 97 7.68 15.76 21.66
CA GLU A 97 8.05 16.72 20.61
C GLU A 97 7.25 16.49 19.32
N VAL A 98 7.04 15.24 18.94
CA VAL A 98 6.32 14.82 17.75
C VAL A 98 5.12 13.96 18.15
N ALA A 99 4.05 14.06 17.40
CA ALA A 99 2.87 13.20 17.53
C ALA A 99 2.52 12.51 16.20
N ALA A 100 2.22 11.22 16.26
CA ALA A 100 1.62 10.44 15.21
C ALA A 100 0.13 10.26 15.49
N ASP A 101 -0.71 10.88 14.65
CA ASP A 101 -2.17 10.87 14.79
C ASP A 101 -2.85 9.95 13.78
N LEU A 102 -3.57 8.95 14.28
CA LEU A 102 -4.37 8.02 13.46
C LEU A 102 -5.84 8.46 13.40
N ARG A 103 -6.37 8.62 12.20
CA ARG A 103 -7.75 9.01 11.94
C ARG A 103 -8.43 8.03 10.99
N GLY A 104 -9.67 7.67 11.30
CA GLY A 104 -10.54 6.85 10.44
C GLY A 104 -9.99 5.50 9.98
N PRO A 105 -9.20 4.75 10.77
CA PRO A 105 -8.70 3.44 10.36
C PRO A 105 -9.82 2.42 10.25
N GLN A 106 -9.63 1.42 9.40
CA GLN A 106 -10.49 0.24 9.34
C GLN A 106 -10.20 -0.71 10.53
N ILE A 107 -8.91 -0.89 10.88
CA ILE A 107 -8.46 -1.66 12.05
C ILE A 107 -7.55 -0.77 12.88
N CYS A 108 -7.78 -0.75 14.19
CA CYS A 108 -6.90 -0.20 15.22
C CYS A 108 -7.18 -0.98 16.49
N ARG A 109 -6.33 -1.93 16.83
CA ARG A 109 -6.47 -2.80 18.00
C ARG A 109 -5.11 -3.32 18.45
N LEU A 110 -4.98 -3.68 19.72
CA LEU A 110 -3.87 -4.50 20.19
C LEU A 110 -4.13 -5.96 19.84
N VAL A 111 -3.07 -6.68 19.56
CA VAL A 111 -3.08 -8.10 19.19
C VAL A 111 -1.87 -8.81 19.79
N THR A 112 -1.96 -10.13 19.85
CA THR A 112 -0.84 -10.98 20.24
C THR A 112 0.10 -11.24 19.07
N GLU A 113 1.30 -11.77 19.34
CA GLU A 113 2.22 -12.26 18.32
C GLU A 113 1.58 -13.33 17.43
N ALA A 114 0.85 -14.27 18.02
CA ALA A 114 0.14 -15.31 17.29
C ALA A 114 -0.93 -14.75 16.34
N ASP A 115 -1.62 -13.68 16.73
CA ASP A 115 -2.58 -13.00 15.85
C ASP A 115 -1.88 -12.34 14.66
N ARG A 116 -0.72 -11.69 14.89
CA ARG A 116 0.11 -11.13 13.82
C ARG A 116 0.53 -12.20 12.82
N GLU A 117 1.05 -13.31 13.32
CA GLU A 117 1.46 -14.45 12.49
C GLU A 117 0.30 -14.99 11.65
N GLN A 118 -0.90 -15.11 12.21
CA GLN A 118 -2.09 -15.53 11.47
C GLN A 118 -2.49 -14.55 10.37
N VAL A 119 -2.36 -13.24 10.61
CA VAL A 119 -2.62 -12.22 9.58
C VAL A 119 -1.59 -12.34 8.46
N VAL A 120 -0.31 -12.38 8.80
CA VAL A 120 0.81 -12.46 7.85
C VAL A 120 0.76 -13.75 7.03
N ALA A 121 0.46 -14.90 7.65
CA ALA A 121 0.37 -16.18 6.94
C ALA A 121 -0.69 -16.23 5.84
N ARG A 122 -1.74 -15.40 5.95
CA ARG A 122 -2.78 -15.28 4.92
C ARG A 122 -2.37 -14.40 3.75
N LEU A 123 -1.36 -13.56 3.90
CA LEU A 123 -0.89 -12.66 2.86
C LEU A 123 -0.04 -13.39 1.82
N GLY A 124 -0.14 -12.94 0.59
CA GLY A 124 0.83 -13.25 -0.45
C GLY A 124 2.16 -12.55 -0.19
N PRO A 125 3.18 -12.83 -0.99
CA PRO A 125 4.45 -12.11 -0.90
C PRO A 125 4.25 -10.61 -1.15
N ASP A 126 4.98 -9.80 -0.41
CA ASP A 126 4.96 -8.34 -0.49
C ASP A 126 6.17 -7.86 -1.30
N PRO A 127 6.00 -7.22 -2.47
CA PRO A 127 7.11 -6.81 -3.33
C PRO A 127 8.11 -5.84 -2.68
N ILE A 128 7.72 -5.16 -1.59
CA ILE A 128 8.61 -4.22 -0.89
C ILE A 128 9.59 -4.97 0.02
N ARG A 129 9.17 -6.10 0.59
CA ARG A 129 9.97 -6.86 1.55
C ARG A 129 11.09 -7.65 0.86
N GLU A 130 12.22 -7.77 1.55
CA GLU A 130 13.37 -8.54 1.05
C GLU A 130 13.15 -10.06 1.16
N ASP A 131 12.34 -10.49 2.13
CA ASP A 131 11.99 -11.89 2.37
C ASP A 131 10.82 -12.39 1.50
N ALA A 132 10.37 -11.59 0.52
CA ALA A 132 9.28 -11.96 -0.36
C ALA A 132 9.67 -13.13 -1.29
N ASP A 133 8.86 -14.19 -1.30
CA ASP A 133 8.97 -15.29 -2.23
C ASP A 133 7.97 -15.12 -3.40
N PRO A 134 8.40 -14.65 -4.58
CA PRO A 134 7.54 -14.45 -5.73
C PRO A 134 6.93 -15.74 -6.27
N GLU A 135 7.54 -16.89 -6.00
CA GLU A 135 7.02 -18.18 -6.46
C GLU A 135 5.65 -18.49 -5.86
N ARG A 136 5.40 -18.07 -4.62
CA ARG A 136 4.08 -18.20 -3.99
C ARG A 136 2.99 -17.44 -4.74
N ALA A 137 3.30 -16.23 -5.25
CA ALA A 137 2.39 -15.46 -6.08
C ALA A 137 2.17 -16.12 -7.45
N TRP A 138 3.26 -16.55 -8.08
CA TRP A 138 3.19 -17.25 -9.38
C TRP A 138 2.30 -18.48 -9.32
N GLN A 139 2.49 -19.35 -8.33
CA GLN A 139 1.71 -20.58 -8.19
C GLN A 139 0.20 -20.29 -8.04
N ARG A 140 -0.17 -19.24 -7.31
CA ARG A 140 -1.57 -18.84 -7.17
C ARG A 140 -2.15 -18.28 -8.46
N ILE A 141 -1.38 -17.44 -9.16
CA ILE A 141 -1.77 -16.86 -10.44
C ILE A 141 -1.93 -17.96 -11.48
N HIS A 142 -0.93 -18.83 -11.65
CA HIS A 142 -0.91 -19.84 -12.71
C HIS A 142 -1.98 -20.94 -12.53
N ARG A 143 -2.51 -21.14 -11.33
CA ARG A 143 -3.61 -22.07 -11.05
C ARG A 143 -4.99 -21.46 -11.23
N SER A 144 -5.10 -20.18 -11.59
CA SER A 144 -6.35 -19.44 -11.58
C SER A 144 -6.78 -19.01 -12.99
N ALA A 145 -8.05 -19.27 -13.33
CA ALA A 145 -8.67 -18.73 -14.54
C ALA A 145 -9.20 -17.29 -14.38
N LYS A 146 -9.07 -16.68 -13.18
CA LYS A 146 -9.46 -15.28 -12.96
C LYS A 146 -8.58 -14.33 -13.77
N PRO A 147 -9.09 -13.14 -14.15
CA PRO A 147 -8.29 -12.09 -14.77
C PRO A 147 -7.08 -11.72 -13.94
N ILE A 148 -5.93 -11.48 -14.58
CA ILE A 148 -4.70 -11.06 -13.87
C ILE A 148 -4.92 -9.76 -13.08
N ALA A 149 -5.77 -8.87 -13.57
CA ALA A 149 -6.12 -7.64 -12.86
C ALA A 149 -6.86 -7.91 -11.53
N SER A 150 -7.68 -8.96 -11.44
CA SER A 150 -8.30 -9.40 -10.18
C SER A 150 -7.27 -10.03 -9.25
N LEU A 151 -6.41 -10.89 -9.79
CA LEU A 151 -5.40 -11.62 -9.01
C LEU A 151 -4.37 -10.67 -8.36
N LEU A 152 -3.91 -9.64 -9.06
CA LEU A 152 -2.99 -8.64 -8.49
C LEU A 152 -3.63 -7.80 -7.36
N MET A 153 -4.96 -7.70 -7.31
CA MET A 153 -5.66 -7.02 -6.21
C MET A 153 -5.88 -7.90 -4.99
N ASP A 154 -5.81 -9.21 -5.15
CA ASP A 154 -5.97 -10.17 -4.06
C ASP A 154 -4.73 -10.13 -3.16
N GLN A 155 -4.92 -9.68 -1.92
CA GLN A 155 -3.82 -9.56 -0.96
C GLN A 155 -3.23 -10.91 -0.57
N GLN A 156 -3.91 -12.01 -0.84
CA GLN A 156 -3.35 -13.36 -0.68
C GLN A 156 -2.41 -13.72 -1.85
N VAL A 157 -2.54 -13.09 -3.00
CA VAL A 157 -1.67 -13.29 -4.17
C VAL A 157 -0.47 -12.37 -4.11
N SER A 158 -0.70 -11.06 -3.91
CA SER A 158 0.36 -10.06 -3.80
C SER A 158 -0.03 -9.02 -2.76
N ALA A 159 0.62 -9.07 -1.59
CA ALA A 159 0.34 -8.14 -0.52
C ALA A 159 0.79 -6.72 -0.90
N GLY A 160 0.03 -5.72 -0.47
CA GLY A 160 0.35 -4.31 -0.69
C GLY A 160 -0.11 -3.74 -2.02
N VAL A 161 -0.21 -4.53 -3.07
CA VAL A 161 -0.69 -4.06 -4.37
C VAL A 161 -2.13 -3.59 -4.29
N GLY A 162 -2.39 -2.40 -4.82
CA GLY A 162 -3.72 -1.83 -4.89
C GLY A 162 -4.10 -1.45 -6.32
N ASN A 163 -5.11 -0.60 -6.42
CA ASN A 163 -5.72 -0.29 -7.71
C ASN A 163 -4.81 0.51 -8.65
N ILE A 164 -3.91 1.32 -8.09
CA ILE A 164 -2.96 2.12 -8.88
C ILE A 164 -1.89 1.20 -9.43
N TYR A 165 -1.14 0.51 -8.57
CA TYR A 165 -0.07 -0.37 -9.02
C TYR A 165 -0.57 -1.46 -9.98
N ARG A 166 -1.75 -2.07 -9.72
CA ARG A 166 -2.37 -3.03 -10.63
C ARG A 166 -2.54 -2.47 -12.05
N ALA A 167 -3.14 -1.29 -12.15
CA ALA A 167 -3.43 -0.69 -13.45
C ALA A 167 -2.13 -0.33 -14.19
N GLU A 168 -1.19 0.27 -13.47
CA GLU A 168 0.04 0.81 -14.02
C GLU A 168 1.04 -0.28 -14.44
N VAL A 169 1.26 -1.30 -13.59
CA VAL A 169 2.19 -2.38 -13.95
C VAL A 169 1.67 -3.19 -15.14
N LEU A 170 0.38 -3.44 -15.22
CA LEU A 170 -0.20 -4.13 -16.39
C LEU A 170 -0.07 -3.29 -17.66
N PHE A 171 -0.18 -1.96 -17.56
CA PHE A 171 0.06 -1.07 -18.68
C PHE A 171 1.53 -1.11 -19.12
N ARG A 172 2.46 -0.93 -18.20
CA ARG A 172 3.92 -0.90 -18.45
C ARG A 172 4.42 -2.21 -19.07
N GLN A 173 3.87 -3.34 -18.63
CA GLN A 173 4.20 -4.66 -19.17
C GLN A 173 3.36 -5.06 -20.42
N HIS A 174 2.50 -4.15 -20.92
CA HIS A 174 1.63 -4.38 -22.08
C HIS A 174 0.66 -5.55 -21.92
N ILE A 175 0.35 -5.96 -20.69
CA ILE A 175 -0.52 -7.10 -20.41
C ILE A 175 -1.99 -6.67 -20.40
N LYS A 176 -2.82 -7.42 -21.14
CA LYS A 176 -4.26 -7.22 -21.12
C LYS A 176 -4.82 -7.54 -19.73
N PRO A 177 -5.56 -6.61 -19.07
CA PRO A 177 -6.06 -6.84 -17.71
C PRO A 177 -6.95 -8.08 -17.54
N SER A 178 -7.68 -8.46 -18.61
CA SER A 178 -8.54 -9.64 -18.63
C SER A 178 -7.82 -10.94 -18.97
N CYS A 179 -6.49 -10.93 -19.14
CA CYS A 179 -5.71 -12.16 -19.35
C CYS A 179 -5.95 -13.12 -18.18
N PRO A 180 -6.38 -14.37 -18.41
CA PRO A 180 -6.51 -15.34 -17.34
C PRO A 180 -5.15 -15.69 -16.74
N GLY A 181 -5.08 -15.81 -15.43
CA GLY A 181 -3.81 -16.10 -14.73
C GLY A 181 -3.13 -17.37 -15.22
N ASN A 182 -3.91 -18.43 -15.49
CA ASN A 182 -3.39 -19.72 -15.98
C ASN A 182 -2.88 -19.69 -17.42
N THR A 183 -3.10 -18.60 -18.16
CA THR A 183 -2.54 -18.39 -19.51
C THR A 183 -1.37 -17.42 -19.52
N LEU A 184 -1.10 -16.77 -18.39
CA LEU A 184 0.02 -15.85 -18.26
C LEU A 184 1.35 -16.62 -18.38
N ARG A 185 2.27 -16.09 -19.18
CA ARG A 185 3.60 -16.69 -19.33
C ARG A 185 4.47 -16.35 -18.12
N ARG A 186 5.34 -17.27 -17.70
CA ARG A 186 6.27 -17.07 -16.60
C ARG A 186 7.07 -15.77 -16.76
N ALA A 187 7.67 -15.54 -17.90
CA ALA A 187 8.44 -14.32 -18.18
C ALA A 187 7.62 -13.04 -18.04
N SER A 188 6.31 -13.09 -18.37
CA SER A 188 5.41 -11.94 -18.15
C SER A 188 5.15 -11.70 -16.66
N PHE A 189 4.99 -12.76 -15.88
CA PHE A 189 4.88 -12.65 -14.42
C PHE A 189 6.15 -12.09 -13.81
N ASP A 190 7.31 -12.60 -14.19
CA ASP A 190 8.60 -12.13 -13.67
C ASP A 190 8.80 -10.64 -13.96
N ALA A 191 8.41 -10.18 -15.16
CA ALA A 191 8.46 -8.75 -15.51
C ALA A 191 7.47 -7.90 -14.67
N ILE A 192 6.23 -8.39 -14.45
CA ILE A 192 5.26 -7.74 -13.56
C ILE A 192 5.83 -7.62 -12.14
N TRP A 193 6.38 -8.72 -11.61
CA TRP A 193 6.91 -8.74 -10.25
C TRP A 193 8.07 -7.78 -10.07
N GLN A 194 9.03 -7.81 -10.98
CA GLN A 194 10.19 -6.90 -10.96
C GLN A 194 9.78 -5.43 -11.01
N ASP A 195 8.83 -5.10 -11.87
CA ASP A 195 8.32 -3.74 -12.01
C ASP A 195 7.55 -3.29 -10.74
N LEU A 196 6.77 -4.19 -10.12
CA LEU A 196 6.14 -3.93 -8.82
C LEU A 196 7.17 -3.66 -7.72
N VAL A 197 8.25 -4.45 -7.65
CA VAL A 197 9.33 -4.23 -6.66
C VAL A 197 9.92 -2.84 -6.82
N VAL A 198 10.27 -2.44 -8.04
CA VAL A 198 10.85 -1.12 -8.31
C VAL A 198 9.85 -0.02 -7.96
N LEU A 199 8.67 -0.04 -8.56
CA LEU A 199 7.67 1.02 -8.39
C LEU A 199 7.19 1.18 -6.94
N MET A 200 7.04 0.07 -6.22
CA MET A 200 6.56 0.14 -4.83
C MET A 200 7.66 0.60 -3.88
N ARG A 201 8.91 0.21 -4.10
CA ARG A 201 10.06 0.72 -3.31
C ARG A 201 10.29 2.20 -3.57
N ASP A 202 10.27 2.64 -4.83
CA ASP A 202 10.32 4.07 -5.18
C ASP A 202 9.19 4.85 -4.50
N GLY A 203 7.98 4.29 -4.49
CA GLY A 203 6.84 4.86 -3.78
C GLY A 203 7.07 5.03 -2.27
N VAL A 204 7.81 4.11 -1.62
CA VAL A 204 8.21 4.25 -0.21
C VAL A 204 9.15 5.45 -0.03
N GLU A 205 10.16 5.59 -0.89
CA GLU A 205 11.16 6.66 -0.80
C GLU A 205 10.54 8.03 -1.09
N VAL A 206 9.81 8.14 -2.21
CA VAL A 206 9.25 9.41 -2.69
C VAL A 206 7.96 9.81 -1.96
N GLY A 207 7.20 8.83 -1.43
CA GLY A 207 5.92 9.05 -0.77
C GLY A 207 4.72 9.20 -1.69
N ARG A 208 4.88 8.96 -3.00
CA ARG A 208 3.84 8.99 -4.03
C ARG A 208 4.10 7.92 -5.09
N ILE A 209 3.09 7.64 -5.91
CA ILE A 209 3.20 6.65 -6.99
C ILE A 209 3.47 7.39 -8.30
N ASP A 210 4.70 7.34 -8.78
CA ASP A 210 5.10 7.79 -10.12
C ASP A 210 5.43 6.56 -10.97
N THR A 211 4.76 6.40 -12.11
CA THR A 211 4.92 5.21 -12.97
C THR A 211 5.34 5.56 -14.39
N VAL A 212 5.24 6.85 -14.74
CA VAL A 212 5.60 7.35 -16.06
C VAL A 212 7.12 7.41 -16.20
N THR A 213 7.63 6.83 -17.29
CA THR A 213 9.06 6.86 -17.60
C THR A 213 9.50 8.27 -18.06
N PRO A 214 10.79 8.61 -17.94
CA PRO A 214 11.29 9.96 -18.24
C PRO A 214 10.89 10.48 -19.63
N GLU A 215 10.89 9.62 -20.65
CA GLU A 215 10.53 9.99 -22.04
C GLU A 215 9.06 10.41 -22.22
N HIS A 216 8.18 10.04 -21.29
CA HIS A 216 6.76 10.40 -21.29
C HIS A 216 6.40 11.39 -20.18
N SER A 217 7.38 11.91 -19.45
CA SER A 217 7.17 12.87 -18.37
C SER A 217 6.60 14.21 -18.90
N PRO A 218 6.00 15.02 -18.04
CA PRO A 218 5.55 16.37 -18.42
C PRO A 218 6.67 17.21 -19.03
N GLU A 219 7.88 17.13 -18.47
CA GLU A 219 9.06 17.88 -18.91
C GLU A 219 9.50 17.46 -20.32
N ALA A 220 9.52 16.14 -20.59
CA ALA A 220 9.94 15.62 -21.89
C ALA A 220 8.91 15.87 -23.00
N THR A 221 7.61 15.90 -22.65
CA THR A 221 6.52 15.98 -23.62
C THR A 221 5.86 17.36 -23.71
N GLY A 222 6.21 18.30 -22.83
CA GLY A 222 5.59 19.63 -22.74
C GLY A 222 4.12 19.63 -22.29
N ARG A 223 3.62 18.49 -21.77
CA ARG A 223 2.26 18.42 -21.25
C ARG A 223 2.17 18.97 -19.82
N THR A 224 0.97 19.38 -19.43
CA THR A 224 0.71 19.78 -18.05
C THR A 224 0.91 18.58 -17.11
N ALA A 225 1.60 18.82 -15.99
CA ALA A 225 1.74 17.83 -14.92
C ALA A 225 0.38 17.47 -14.33
N ARG A 226 0.24 16.23 -13.86
CA ARG A 226 -0.99 15.75 -13.27
C ARG A 226 -1.17 16.31 -11.85
N GLU A 227 -2.31 16.88 -11.60
CA GLU A 227 -2.76 17.28 -10.26
C GLU A 227 -3.76 16.24 -9.73
N ASP A 228 -3.32 15.30 -8.90
CA ASP A 228 -4.20 14.32 -8.22
C ASP A 228 -3.65 14.01 -6.82
N ALA A 229 -4.50 14.14 -5.82
CA ALA A 229 -4.16 13.82 -4.43
C ALA A 229 -3.85 12.31 -4.18
N HIS A 230 -4.03 11.45 -5.17
CA HIS A 230 -3.89 10.00 -5.04
C HIS A 230 -2.67 9.41 -5.75
N GLY A 231 -1.78 10.20 -6.26
CA GLY A 231 -0.57 9.73 -6.92
C GLY A 231 0.09 10.82 -7.74
N GLY A 232 1.29 10.55 -8.24
CA GLY A 232 2.01 11.40 -9.16
C GLY A 232 1.61 11.12 -10.61
N GLU A 233 2.60 11.07 -11.48
CA GLU A 233 2.42 10.81 -12.90
C GLU A 233 2.14 9.32 -13.16
N VAL A 234 1.02 9.04 -13.83
CA VAL A 234 0.54 7.69 -14.15
C VAL A 234 0.06 7.58 -15.59
N TYR A 235 0.15 6.38 -16.17
CA TYR A 235 -0.24 6.11 -17.54
C TYR A 235 -1.76 5.99 -17.75
N VAL A 236 -2.44 5.23 -16.90
CA VAL A 236 -3.85 4.87 -17.12
C VAL A 236 -4.76 5.11 -15.93
N TYR A 237 -4.24 5.07 -14.70
CA TYR A 237 -5.07 5.18 -13.50
C TYR A 237 -5.81 6.53 -13.45
N ARG A 238 -7.16 6.49 -13.33
CA ARG A 238 -8.04 7.67 -13.36
C ARG A 238 -7.85 8.58 -14.58
N ARG A 239 -7.47 8.00 -15.71
CA ARG A 239 -7.31 8.72 -16.97
C ARG A 239 -8.28 8.22 -18.05
N ALA A 240 -9.44 7.67 -17.63
CA ALA A 240 -10.50 7.27 -18.57
C ALA A 240 -10.82 8.40 -19.56
N ASP A 241 -11.02 8.03 -20.83
CA ASP A 241 -11.31 8.92 -21.95
C ASP A 241 -10.21 9.92 -22.34
N LEU A 242 -9.15 10.06 -21.55
CA LEU A 242 -7.98 10.86 -21.92
C LEU A 242 -7.09 10.10 -22.90
N PRO A 243 -6.30 10.81 -23.74
CA PRO A 243 -5.32 10.19 -24.62
C PRO A 243 -4.28 9.40 -23.81
N CYS A 244 -3.95 8.19 -24.28
CA CYS A 244 -2.82 7.41 -23.79
C CYS A 244 -1.52 8.15 -24.09
N LEU A 245 -0.65 8.27 -23.10
CA LEU A 245 0.63 9.00 -23.24
C LEU A 245 1.59 8.36 -24.26
N VAL A 246 1.38 7.07 -24.58
CA VAL A 246 2.24 6.32 -25.52
C VAL A 246 1.68 6.30 -26.92
N CYS A 247 0.38 6.00 -27.11
CA CYS A 247 -0.19 5.75 -28.44
C CYS A 247 -1.32 6.71 -28.85
N GLY A 248 -1.68 7.67 -28.01
CA GLY A 248 -2.74 8.65 -28.27
C GLY A 248 -4.19 8.11 -28.24
N HIS A 249 -4.41 6.79 -28.23
CA HIS A 249 -5.75 6.24 -28.13
C HIS A 249 -6.35 6.46 -26.75
N ARG A 250 -7.68 6.53 -26.67
CA ARG A 250 -8.37 6.76 -25.39
C ARG A 250 -8.13 5.63 -24.39
N VAL A 251 -7.77 6.00 -23.15
CA VAL A 251 -7.74 5.10 -22.00
C VAL A 251 -9.16 4.65 -21.71
N ARG A 252 -9.36 3.36 -21.51
CA ARG A 252 -10.65 2.73 -21.21
C ARG A 252 -10.82 2.53 -19.71
N SER A 253 -12.06 2.44 -19.26
CA SER A 253 -12.39 2.01 -17.90
C SER A 253 -13.56 1.04 -17.89
N ALA A 254 -13.58 0.17 -16.88
CA ALA A 254 -14.69 -0.72 -16.57
C ALA A 254 -14.72 -1.02 -15.07
N LEU A 255 -15.86 -1.48 -14.58
CA LEU A 255 -15.97 -1.98 -13.22
C LEU A 255 -15.50 -3.45 -13.19
N LEU A 256 -14.56 -3.76 -12.29
CA LEU A 256 -14.08 -5.11 -12.01
C LEU A 256 -14.07 -5.34 -10.50
N GLU A 257 -14.89 -6.28 -10.01
CA GLU A 257 -15.00 -6.63 -8.59
C GLU A 257 -15.18 -5.39 -7.67
N GLY A 258 -16.10 -4.49 -8.07
CA GLY A 258 -16.44 -3.27 -7.31
C GLY A 258 -15.42 -2.14 -7.40
N ARG A 259 -14.40 -2.23 -8.25
CA ARG A 259 -13.36 -1.21 -8.44
C ARG A 259 -13.19 -0.84 -9.92
N ASN A 260 -12.95 0.45 -10.17
CA ASN A 260 -12.65 0.89 -11.52
C ASN A 260 -11.29 0.34 -11.98
N LEU A 261 -11.30 -0.36 -13.09
CA LEU A 261 -10.13 -0.79 -13.82
C LEU A 261 -9.87 0.20 -14.95
N TYR A 262 -8.61 0.53 -15.21
CA TYR A 262 -8.18 1.43 -16.28
C TYR A 262 -7.14 0.75 -17.16
N TRP A 263 -7.24 0.92 -18.49
CA TRP A 263 -6.27 0.33 -19.42
C TRP A 263 -6.30 1.01 -20.80
N CYS A 264 -5.22 0.86 -21.55
CA CYS A 264 -5.18 1.22 -22.97
C CYS A 264 -5.36 -0.04 -23.83
N GLY A 265 -6.47 -0.15 -24.56
CA GLY A 265 -6.73 -1.33 -25.39
C GLY A 265 -5.81 -1.50 -26.60
N THR A 266 -5.03 -0.46 -26.94
CA THR A 266 -4.03 -0.50 -28.02
C THR A 266 -2.67 -0.97 -27.52
N CYS A 267 -2.22 -0.46 -26.34
CA CYS A 267 -0.93 -0.83 -25.79
C CYS A 267 -0.95 -2.19 -25.08
N GLN A 268 -2.07 -2.59 -24.46
CA GLN A 268 -2.17 -3.78 -23.62
C GLN A 268 -2.85 -4.93 -24.40
N ARG A 269 -2.10 -5.60 -25.26
CA ARG A 269 -2.58 -6.69 -26.11
C ARG A 269 -2.02 -8.07 -25.79
N ARG A 270 -0.99 -8.14 -24.93
CA ARG A 270 -0.29 -9.39 -24.59
C ARG A 270 -1.11 -10.25 -23.62
N HIS A 271 -0.97 -11.55 -23.80
CA HIS A 271 -1.51 -12.60 -22.93
C HIS A 271 -0.42 -13.21 -22.08
#